data_246368ab197be9e8cf3e2346df83bfcd
#
_entry.id   246368ab197be9e8cf3e2346df83bfcd
#
_cell.length_a   1.000
_cell.length_b   1.000
_cell.length_c   1.000
_cell.angle_alpha   90.00
_cell.angle_beta   90.00
_cell.angle_gamma   90.00
#
_symmetry.space_group_name_H-M   'P 1'
#
loop_
_entity.id
_entity.type
_entity.pdbx_description
1 polymer ?
#
loop_
_entity_poly.entity_id
_entity_poly.type
_entity_poly.pdbx_seq_one_letter_code
_entity_poly.pdbx_strand_id
1 'polypeptide(L)'
;RCGASVIGPGAVAMSCSRLVDVFVGANALLESCSVENATILSTAEEPSRVTCGSSITSSLLQEGVTVDRGCIVSDSLLMEHSHVDNHGKLTHSVLGPDSGVGAGECLHCLVGPFVGFHHQSLLIATIWPLGRGNVGYGANVGSNHTSRQADQEIWPGEGVFFGLSTVVKFPANYSESPFSVIGSGVTCLPQRVS
;
A
#
# COMPACT_ATOMS: atom_id res chain seq x y z
N ARG A 1 1.35 17.89 18.63
CA ARG A 1 1.71 16.57 19.16
C ARG A 1 0.97 16.39 20.47
N CYS A 2 0.15 15.38 20.61
CA CYS A 2 -0.69 15.18 21.79
C CYS A 2 0.06 14.51 22.93
N GLY A 3 1.26 14.02 22.75
CA GLY A 3 2.12 13.41 23.78
C GLY A 3 1.49 12.26 24.58
N ALA A 4 0.30 11.80 24.18
CA ALA A 4 -0.45 10.74 24.84
C ALA A 4 -1.06 9.79 23.83
N SER A 5 -0.84 8.49 24.02
CA SER A 5 -1.51 7.46 23.25
C SER A 5 -2.92 7.20 23.79
N VAL A 6 -3.87 6.97 22.91
CA VAL A 6 -5.26 6.64 23.21
C VAL A 6 -5.58 5.24 22.70
N ILE A 7 -6.03 4.36 23.58
CA ILE A 7 -6.46 3.00 23.23
C ILE A 7 -7.97 2.91 23.47
N GLY A 8 -8.72 2.61 22.41
CA GLY A 8 -10.18 2.54 22.44
C GLY A 8 -10.71 1.31 23.18
N PRO A 9 -12.02 1.30 23.47
CA PRO A 9 -12.64 0.21 24.22
C PRO A 9 -12.55 -1.13 23.45
N GLY A 10 -12.25 -2.20 24.16
CA GLY A 10 -12.13 -3.53 23.56
C GLY A 10 -10.88 -3.75 22.69
N ALA A 11 -10.08 -2.73 22.46
CA ALA A 11 -8.83 -2.89 21.72
C ALA A 11 -7.80 -3.66 22.58
N VAL A 12 -7.02 -4.49 21.91
CA VAL A 12 -5.98 -5.34 22.53
C VAL A 12 -4.62 -4.93 22.01
N ALA A 13 -3.69 -4.65 22.92
CA ALA A 13 -2.30 -4.37 22.59
C ALA A 13 -1.41 -5.34 23.38
N MET A 14 -0.75 -6.28 22.69
CA MET A 14 0.07 -7.33 23.29
C MET A 14 1.48 -7.34 22.69
N SER A 15 2.48 -7.46 23.55
CA SER A 15 3.89 -7.66 23.15
C SER A 15 4.40 -6.62 22.13
N CYS A 16 3.77 -5.44 22.06
CA CYS A 16 4.20 -4.37 21.18
C CYS A 16 5.53 -3.79 21.68
N SER A 17 6.50 -3.67 20.78
CA SER A 17 7.81 -3.10 21.12
C SER A 17 7.73 -1.58 21.32
N ARG A 18 6.77 -0.92 20.70
CA ARG A 18 6.59 0.53 20.79
C ARG A 18 5.16 0.94 20.44
N LEU A 19 4.54 1.79 21.27
CA LEU A 19 3.28 2.48 21.02
C LEU A 19 3.42 3.91 21.50
N VAL A 20 3.65 4.85 20.57
CA VAL A 20 3.97 6.25 20.89
C VAL A 20 3.18 7.19 20.00
N ASP A 21 2.48 8.17 20.60
CA ASP A 21 1.64 9.14 19.91
C ASP A 21 0.62 8.48 18.96
N VAL A 22 -0.11 7.47 19.47
CA VAL A 22 -1.06 6.69 18.68
C VAL A 22 -2.49 6.89 19.16
N PHE A 23 -3.41 6.88 18.19
CA PHE A 23 -4.83 6.66 18.42
C PHE A 23 -5.20 5.28 17.88
N VAL A 24 -5.79 4.45 18.73
CA VAL A 24 -6.24 3.09 18.38
C VAL A 24 -7.75 3.01 18.63
N GLY A 25 -8.51 2.72 17.60
CA GLY A 25 -9.96 2.58 17.64
C GLY A 25 -10.44 1.36 18.43
N ALA A 26 -11.76 1.24 18.57
CA ALA A 26 -12.37 0.16 19.34
C ALA A 26 -12.12 -1.21 18.69
N ASN A 27 -11.91 -2.24 19.53
CA ASN A 27 -11.72 -3.64 19.12
C ASN A 27 -10.53 -3.90 18.16
N ALA A 28 -9.62 -2.96 17.98
CA ALA A 28 -8.41 -3.18 17.19
C ALA A 28 -7.49 -4.21 17.87
N LEU A 29 -6.74 -4.96 17.06
CA LEU A 29 -5.71 -5.88 17.53
C LEU A 29 -4.32 -5.37 17.13
N LEU A 30 -3.49 -5.08 18.13
CA LEU A 30 -2.07 -4.78 17.99
C LEU A 30 -1.27 -5.88 18.68
N GLU A 31 -0.54 -6.70 17.93
CA GLU A 31 0.21 -7.82 18.49
C GLU A 31 1.63 -7.87 17.92
N SER A 32 2.62 -7.87 18.82
CA SER A 32 4.03 -8.00 18.44
C SER A 32 4.46 -6.99 17.37
N CYS A 33 3.99 -5.74 17.45
CA CYS A 33 4.21 -4.70 16.44
C CYS A 33 4.87 -3.45 17.05
N SER A 34 5.18 -2.50 16.18
CA SER A 34 5.64 -1.15 16.53
C SER A 34 4.76 -0.12 15.84
N VAL A 35 4.17 0.81 16.59
CA VAL A 35 3.32 1.88 16.03
C VAL A 35 3.73 3.22 16.61
N GLU A 36 3.99 4.19 15.77
CA GLU A 36 4.43 5.52 16.17
C GLU A 36 3.77 6.61 15.31
N ASN A 37 3.27 7.67 15.96
CA ASN A 37 2.65 8.82 15.32
C ASN A 37 1.55 8.41 14.30
N ALA A 38 0.65 7.52 14.71
CA ALA A 38 -0.32 6.93 13.81
C ALA A 38 -1.75 6.92 14.38
N THR A 39 -2.70 6.94 13.46
CA THR A 39 -4.11 6.75 13.76
C THR A 39 -4.59 5.43 13.15
N ILE A 40 -5.15 4.55 13.96
CA ILE A 40 -5.74 3.28 13.54
C ILE A 40 -7.22 3.34 13.88
N LEU A 41 -8.06 3.59 12.88
CA LEU A 41 -9.51 3.52 13.02
C LEU A 41 -9.94 2.06 13.07
N SER A 42 -10.93 1.76 13.88
CA SER A 42 -11.41 0.39 14.08
C SER A 42 -12.73 0.42 14.82
N THR A 43 -13.63 -0.48 14.47
CA THR A 43 -14.93 -0.68 15.13
C THR A 43 -15.12 -2.14 15.52
N ALA A 44 -16.25 -2.46 16.16
CA ALA A 44 -16.57 -3.85 16.49
C ALA A 44 -16.93 -4.67 15.24
N GLU A 45 -17.53 -4.01 14.27
CA GLU A 45 -17.98 -4.61 13.01
C GLU A 45 -16.79 -4.77 12.04
N GLU A 46 -15.87 -3.82 12.05
CA GLU A 46 -14.73 -3.73 11.14
C GLU A 46 -13.42 -3.51 11.90
N PRO A 47 -12.94 -4.54 12.61
CA PRO A 47 -11.74 -4.43 13.42
C PRO A 47 -10.46 -4.39 12.57
N SER A 48 -9.62 -3.39 12.84
CA SER A 48 -8.30 -3.29 12.23
C SER A 48 -7.25 -4.10 12.99
N ARG A 49 -6.22 -4.58 12.29
CA ARG A 49 -5.19 -5.45 12.85
C ARG A 49 -3.79 -5.04 12.41
N VAL A 50 -2.86 -4.96 13.35
CA VAL A 50 -1.43 -4.80 13.09
C VAL A 50 -0.67 -5.85 13.88
N THR A 51 -0.07 -6.82 13.21
CA THR A 51 0.43 -8.02 13.86
C THR A 51 1.80 -8.49 13.36
N CYS A 52 2.36 -9.47 14.05
CA CYS A 52 3.50 -10.28 13.59
C CYS A 52 4.73 -9.48 13.14
N GLY A 53 5.23 -8.57 13.99
CA GLY A 53 6.47 -7.84 13.72
C GLY A 53 6.34 -6.65 12.77
N SER A 54 5.11 -6.26 12.42
CA SER A 54 4.88 -5.13 11.51
C SER A 54 5.17 -3.79 12.18
N SER A 55 5.56 -2.80 11.38
CA SER A 55 5.90 -1.44 11.82
C SER A 55 5.07 -0.40 11.08
N ILE A 56 4.41 0.48 11.85
CA ILE A 56 3.61 1.60 11.34
C ILE A 56 4.19 2.90 11.85
N THR A 57 4.44 3.84 10.95
CA THR A 57 4.95 5.18 11.33
C THR A 57 4.23 6.25 10.53
N SER A 58 3.83 7.35 11.20
CA SER A 58 3.26 8.55 10.57
C SER A 58 2.13 8.27 9.57
N SER A 59 1.22 7.35 9.91
CA SER A 59 0.24 6.82 8.98
C SER A 59 -1.18 6.81 9.56
N LEU A 60 -2.16 6.76 8.65
CA LEU A 60 -3.55 6.59 9.02
C LEU A 60 -4.09 5.29 8.38
N LEU A 61 -4.65 4.43 9.22
CA LEU A 61 -5.33 3.21 8.83
C LEU A 61 -6.82 3.38 9.10
N GLN A 62 -7.65 3.19 8.08
CA GLN A 62 -9.10 3.19 8.21
C GLN A 62 -9.61 1.82 8.72
N GLU A 63 -10.91 1.67 8.85
CA GLU A 63 -11.54 0.49 9.44
C GLU A 63 -11.30 -0.77 8.61
N GLY A 64 -11.15 -1.90 9.27
CA GLY A 64 -10.96 -3.20 8.62
C GLY A 64 -9.57 -3.42 8.01
N VAL A 65 -8.65 -2.47 8.17
CA VAL A 65 -7.29 -2.59 7.61
C VAL A 65 -6.50 -3.67 8.33
N THR A 66 -5.73 -4.44 7.57
CA THR A 66 -4.82 -5.46 8.10
C THR A 66 -3.38 -5.21 7.66
N VAL A 67 -2.44 -5.15 8.61
CA VAL A 67 -1.00 -5.10 8.35
C VAL A 67 -0.34 -6.24 9.12
N ASP A 68 0.20 -7.22 8.41
CA ASP A 68 0.64 -8.47 9.01
C ASP A 68 1.98 -8.98 8.46
N ARG A 69 2.66 -9.85 9.24
CA ARG A 69 3.88 -10.57 8.83
C ARG A 69 5.04 -9.67 8.42
N GLY A 70 5.48 -8.81 9.33
CA GLY A 70 6.71 -8.04 9.20
C GLY A 70 6.67 -6.92 8.15
N CYS A 71 5.48 -6.37 7.91
CA CYS A 71 5.29 -5.28 6.97
C CYS A 71 5.78 -3.93 7.50
N ILE A 72 6.10 -3.03 6.58
CA ILE A 72 6.50 -1.66 6.87
C ILE A 72 5.53 -0.70 6.19
N VAL A 73 4.88 0.15 7.00
CA VAL A 73 4.01 1.21 6.52
C VAL A 73 4.50 2.54 7.09
N SER A 74 4.80 3.49 6.21
CA SER A 74 5.26 4.82 6.65
C SER A 74 4.66 5.93 5.79
N ASP A 75 4.32 7.05 6.45
CA ASP A 75 3.83 8.27 5.81
C ASP A 75 2.70 8.00 4.79
N SER A 76 1.75 7.14 5.16
CA SER A 76 0.78 6.58 4.23
C SER A 76 -0.65 6.57 4.77
N LEU A 77 -1.60 6.51 3.85
CA LEU A 77 -3.01 6.30 4.15
C LEU A 77 -3.43 4.93 3.60
N LEU A 78 -3.96 4.09 4.47
CA LEU A 78 -4.62 2.84 4.11
C LEU A 78 -6.13 3.02 4.29
N MET A 79 -6.87 2.88 3.20
CA MET A 79 -8.31 3.01 3.21
C MET A 79 -8.99 1.70 3.61
N GLU A 80 -10.31 1.71 3.78
CA GLU A 80 -11.09 0.62 4.36
C GLU A 80 -10.77 -0.73 3.71
N HIS A 81 -10.63 -1.76 4.54
CA HIS A 81 -10.39 -3.16 4.14
C HIS A 81 -9.13 -3.40 3.31
N SER A 82 -8.28 -2.37 3.14
CA SER A 82 -7.00 -2.59 2.48
C SER A 82 -6.03 -3.38 3.37
N HIS A 83 -5.02 -4.00 2.75
CA HIS A 83 -4.07 -4.81 3.50
C HIS A 83 -2.64 -4.70 2.97
N VAL A 84 -1.68 -4.90 3.89
CA VAL A 84 -0.27 -5.08 3.56
C VAL A 84 0.21 -6.33 4.28
N ASP A 85 0.73 -7.30 3.56
CA ASP A 85 1.14 -8.59 4.14
C ASP A 85 2.47 -9.12 3.57
N ASN A 86 2.98 -10.18 4.22
CA ASN A 86 4.15 -10.93 3.79
C ASN A 86 5.38 -10.06 3.49
N HIS A 87 5.79 -9.21 4.46
CA HIS A 87 6.92 -8.27 4.33
C HIS A 87 6.70 -7.17 3.28
N GLY A 88 5.47 -6.88 2.91
CA GLY A 88 5.11 -5.78 2.03
C GLY A 88 5.54 -4.43 2.60
N LYS A 89 5.85 -3.49 1.71
CA LYS A 89 6.22 -2.11 2.08
C LYS A 89 5.31 -1.12 1.39
N LEU A 90 4.78 -0.20 2.18
CA LEU A 90 3.98 0.92 1.71
C LEU A 90 4.57 2.21 2.27
N THR A 91 5.03 3.11 1.40
CA THR A 91 5.71 4.33 1.82
C THR A 91 5.25 5.53 1.02
N HIS A 92 4.94 6.66 1.69
CA HIS A 92 4.46 7.89 1.07
C HIS A 92 3.33 7.67 0.06
N SER A 93 2.35 6.84 0.42
CA SER A 93 1.36 6.35 -0.54
C SER A 93 -0.06 6.36 0.04
N VAL A 94 -1.02 6.39 -0.87
CA VAL A 94 -2.43 6.12 -0.56
C VAL A 94 -2.79 4.77 -1.15
N LEU A 95 -3.28 3.86 -0.32
CA LEU A 95 -3.80 2.56 -0.72
C LEU A 95 -5.32 2.56 -0.59
N GLY A 96 -6.00 2.47 -1.72
CA GLY A 96 -7.46 2.55 -1.82
C GLY A 96 -8.18 1.36 -1.19
N PRO A 97 -9.51 1.46 -1.06
CA PRO A 97 -10.30 0.40 -0.42
C PRO A 97 -10.13 -0.95 -1.11
N ASP A 98 -10.18 -2.01 -0.33
CA ASP A 98 -10.08 -3.41 -0.80
C ASP A 98 -8.83 -3.67 -1.67
N SER A 99 -7.79 -2.85 -1.53
CA SER A 99 -6.52 -3.02 -2.23
C SER A 99 -5.46 -3.65 -1.34
N GLY A 100 -4.53 -4.38 -1.91
CA GLY A 100 -3.52 -5.10 -1.15
C GLY A 100 -2.12 -5.05 -1.72
N VAL A 101 -1.12 -5.01 -0.82
CA VAL A 101 0.30 -5.13 -1.15
C VAL A 101 0.85 -6.37 -0.48
N GLY A 102 0.94 -7.48 -1.23
CA GLY A 102 1.47 -8.75 -0.74
C GLY A 102 2.91 -8.96 -1.19
N ALA A 103 3.86 -8.99 -0.24
CA ALA A 103 5.29 -9.22 -0.51
C ALA A 103 5.89 -8.29 -1.60
N GLY A 104 5.30 -7.10 -1.78
CA GLY A 104 5.70 -6.10 -2.78
C GLY A 104 6.12 -4.79 -2.14
N GLU A 105 6.47 -3.83 -2.97
CA GLU A 105 6.84 -2.48 -2.53
C GLU A 105 6.05 -1.44 -3.33
N CYS A 106 5.37 -0.54 -2.61
CA CYS A 106 4.59 0.56 -3.17
C CYS A 106 5.12 1.89 -2.60
N LEU A 107 5.61 2.76 -3.47
CA LEU A 107 6.35 3.96 -3.09
C LEU A 107 5.88 5.19 -3.86
N HIS A 108 5.48 6.25 -3.16
CA HIS A 108 4.99 7.50 -3.74
C HIS A 108 3.82 7.30 -4.72
N CYS A 109 2.83 6.50 -4.32
CA CYS A 109 1.70 6.14 -5.17
C CYS A 109 0.36 6.62 -4.62
N LEU A 110 -0.56 6.88 -5.55
CA LEU A 110 -1.98 6.90 -5.27
C LEU A 110 -2.59 5.69 -5.96
N VAL A 111 -3.00 4.70 -5.17
CA VAL A 111 -3.60 3.46 -5.65
C VAL A 111 -5.09 3.48 -5.31
N GLY A 112 -5.93 3.36 -6.31
CA GLY A 112 -7.39 3.31 -6.16
C GLY A 112 -7.90 1.96 -5.64
N PRO A 113 -9.21 1.71 -5.67
CA PRO A 113 -9.80 0.52 -5.08
C PRO A 113 -9.51 -0.76 -5.88
N PHE A 114 -9.59 -1.91 -5.20
CA PHE A 114 -9.52 -3.24 -5.80
C PHE A 114 -8.25 -3.50 -6.61
N VAL A 115 -7.09 -3.05 -6.12
CA VAL A 115 -5.80 -3.32 -6.76
C VAL A 115 -5.05 -4.38 -5.96
N GLY A 116 -4.63 -5.44 -6.64
CA GLY A 116 -3.81 -6.49 -6.07
C GLY A 116 -2.34 -6.39 -6.49
N PHE A 117 -1.44 -6.50 -5.51
CA PHE A 117 -0.01 -6.69 -5.77
C PHE A 117 0.35 -8.13 -5.44
N HIS A 118 1.11 -8.77 -6.31
CA HIS A 118 1.58 -10.13 -6.08
C HIS A 118 3.10 -10.20 -6.03
N HIS A 119 3.59 -10.87 -5.01
CA HIS A 119 4.96 -11.35 -4.84
C HIS A 119 6.08 -10.56 -5.50
N GLN A 120 6.85 -9.80 -4.71
CA GLN A 120 8.07 -9.11 -5.13
C GLN A 120 7.86 -8.11 -6.29
N SER A 121 6.66 -7.57 -6.42
CA SER A 121 6.37 -6.52 -7.39
C SER A 121 6.73 -5.14 -6.82
N LEU A 122 7.00 -4.20 -7.71
CA LEU A 122 7.38 -2.83 -7.39
C LEU A 122 6.50 -1.85 -8.16
N LEU A 123 5.90 -0.91 -7.43
CA LEU A 123 5.16 0.21 -8.01
C LEU A 123 5.70 1.53 -7.45
N ILE A 124 6.18 2.41 -8.31
CA ILE A 124 6.74 3.70 -7.92
C ILE A 124 6.08 4.82 -8.71
N ALA A 125 5.83 5.97 -8.04
CA ALA A 125 5.36 7.21 -8.64
C ALA A 125 4.15 6.99 -9.57
N THR A 126 3.18 6.24 -9.09
CA THR A 126 2.00 5.85 -9.89
C THR A 126 0.75 6.54 -9.37
N ILE A 127 0.00 7.16 -10.28
CA ILE A 127 -1.30 7.79 -10.02
C ILE A 127 -2.38 6.93 -10.67
N TRP A 128 -3.03 6.07 -9.88
CA TRP A 128 -4.00 5.06 -10.33
C TRP A 128 -5.35 5.20 -9.63
N PRO A 129 -6.07 6.30 -9.82
CA PRO A 129 -7.25 6.61 -9.00
C PRO A 129 -8.44 5.66 -9.22
N LEU A 130 -8.59 5.09 -10.41
CA LEU A 130 -9.71 4.18 -10.72
C LEU A 130 -9.45 2.73 -10.31
N GLY A 131 -8.19 2.35 -10.07
CA GLY A 131 -7.85 1.03 -9.54
C GLY A 131 -8.31 -0.15 -10.40
N ARG A 132 -8.88 -1.15 -9.74
CA ARG A 132 -9.44 -2.40 -10.31
C ARG A 132 -8.46 -3.21 -11.13
N GLY A 133 -7.19 -3.12 -10.81
CA GLY A 133 -6.14 -3.75 -11.59
C GLY A 133 -5.25 -4.66 -10.78
N ASN A 134 -4.15 -5.06 -11.41
CA ASN A 134 -3.26 -6.02 -10.78
C ASN A 134 -1.81 -5.79 -11.18
N VAL A 135 -0.91 -5.94 -10.21
CA VAL A 135 0.54 -5.89 -10.42
C VAL A 135 1.09 -7.30 -10.23
N GLY A 136 1.48 -7.94 -11.32
CA GLY A 136 1.91 -9.33 -11.35
C GLY A 136 3.25 -9.57 -10.65
N TYR A 137 3.55 -10.83 -10.35
CA TYR A 137 4.80 -11.26 -9.73
C TYR A 137 6.02 -10.65 -10.43
N GLY A 138 6.91 -10.02 -9.67
CA GLY A 138 8.17 -9.46 -10.18
C GLY A 138 7.99 -8.30 -11.17
N ALA A 139 6.79 -7.75 -11.33
CA ALA A 139 6.60 -6.55 -12.15
C ALA A 139 7.33 -5.35 -11.53
N ASN A 140 8.00 -4.58 -12.36
CA ASN A 140 8.76 -3.40 -11.99
C ASN A 140 8.17 -2.19 -12.73
N VAL A 141 7.28 -1.47 -12.04
CA VAL A 141 6.50 -0.37 -12.63
C VAL A 141 6.99 0.96 -12.08
N GLY A 142 7.52 1.81 -12.94
CA GLY A 142 7.98 3.16 -12.61
C GLY A 142 9.39 3.25 -12.04
N SER A 143 10.14 2.16 -11.94
CA SER A 143 11.53 2.20 -11.50
C SER A 143 12.44 2.89 -12.52
N ASN A 144 13.30 3.77 -12.04
CA ASN A 144 14.42 4.29 -12.81
C ASN A 144 15.73 3.76 -12.24
N HIS A 145 16.77 3.68 -13.06
CA HIS A 145 18.09 3.21 -12.63
C HIS A 145 19.02 4.36 -12.19
N THR A 146 18.48 5.56 -11.96
CA THR A 146 19.27 6.76 -11.68
C THR A 146 19.42 7.07 -10.20
N SER A 147 18.81 6.27 -9.31
CA SER A 147 18.73 6.50 -7.86
C SER A 147 18.09 7.84 -7.48
N ARG A 148 17.35 8.46 -8.40
CA ARG A 148 16.55 9.66 -8.15
C ARG A 148 15.09 9.28 -8.04
N GLN A 149 14.37 10.02 -7.21
CA GLN A 149 12.92 9.93 -7.22
C GLN A 149 12.40 10.28 -8.61
N ALA A 150 11.39 9.56 -9.10
CA ALA A 150 10.75 9.88 -10.37
C ALA A 150 10.12 11.27 -10.29
N ASP A 151 10.40 12.11 -11.27
CA ASP A 151 9.79 13.41 -11.49
C ASP A 151 8.64 13.35 -12.52
N GLN A 152 8.36 12.17 -13.02
CA GLN A 152 7.32 11.86 -13.99
C GLN A 152 6.58 10.59 -13.55
N GLU A 153 5.26 10.56 -13.71
CA GLU A 153 4.42 9.53 -13.15
C GLU A 153 4.04 8.46 -14.18
N ILE A 154 3.61 7.32 -13.63
CA ILE A 154 2.86 6.30 -14.34
C ILE A 154 1.37 6.55 -14.08
N TRP A 155 0.58 6.60 -15.15
CA TRP A 155 -0.88 6.80 -15.11
C TRP A 155 -1.60 5.59 -15.68
N PRO A 156 -1.90 4.55 -14.89
CA PRO A 156 -2.70 3.42 -15.35
C PRO A 156 -4.16 3.82 -15.54
N GLY A 157 -4.81 3.23 -16.53
CA GLY A 157 -6.26 3.26 -16.64
C GLY A 157 -6.95 2.32 -15.68
N GLU A 158 -8.28 2.38 -15.61
CA GLU A 158 -9.07 1.41 -14.85
C GLU A 158 -8.75 -0.02 -15.30
N GLY A 159 -8.55 -0.93 -14.36
CA GLY A 159 -8.42 -2.35 -14.64
C GLY A 159 -7.15 -2.78 -15.38
N VAL A 160 -6.11 -1.94 -15.43
CA VAL A 160 -4.85 -2.32 -16.07
C VAL A 160 -4.21 -3.50 -15.33
N PHE A 161 -3.76 -4.48 -16.08
CA PHE A 161 -2.96 -5.60 -15.58
C PHE A 161 -1.51 -5.47 -16.03
N PHE A 162 -0.62 -5.31 -15.06
CA PHE A 162 0.82 -5.39 -15.30
C PHE A 162 1.26 -6.85 -15.17
N GLY A 163 1.60 -7.50 -16.29
CA GLY A 163 1.99 -8.89 -16.35
C GLY A 163 3.24 -9.23 -15.55
N LEU A 164 3.46 -10.51 -15.34
CA LEU A 164 4.58 -11.01 -14.55
C LEU A 164 5.93 -10.57 -15.15
N SER A 165 6.83 -10.11 -14.32
CA SER A 165 8.18 -9.66 -14.73
C SER A 165 8.17 -8.55 -15.80
N THR A 166 7.08 -7.82 -15.91
CA THR A 166 6.99 -6.64 -16.76
C THR A 166 7.87 -5.51 -16.22
N VAL A 167 8.50 -4.76 -17.10
CA VAL A 167 9.25 -3.55 -16.77
C VAL A 167 8.61 -2.36 -17.48
N VAL A 168 8.03 -1.43 -16.73
CA VAL A 168 7.40 -0.22 -17.28
C VAL A 168 8.24 1.00 -16.89
N LYS A 169 8.78 1.67 -17.91
CA LYS A 169 9.56 2.89 -17.72
C LYS A 169 8.65 4.12 -17.71
N PHE A 170 8.95 5.09 -16.84
CA PHE A 170 8.23 6.35 -16.82
C PHE A 170 8.86 7.36 -17.85
N PRO A 171 8.05 8.33 -18.32
CA PRO A 171 6.62 8.44 -18.14
C PRO A 171 5.85 7.38 -18.93
N ALA A 172 4.77 6.88 -18.36
CA ALA A 172 3.87 6.02 -19.09
C ALA A 172 2.42 6.36 -18.72
N ASN A 173 1.57 6.52 -19.73
CA ASN A 173 0.19 6.90 -19.54
C ASN A 173 -0.73 5.95 -20.31
N TYR A 174 -1.55 5.22 -19.56
CA TYR A 174 -2.58 4.28 -20.03
C TYR A 174 -3.97 4.72 -19.56
N SER A 175 -4.14 5.96 -19.10
CA SER A 175 -5.39 6.42 -18.48
C SER A 175 -6.59 6.36 -19.43
N GLU A 176 -6.36 6.47 -20.73
CA GLU A 176 -7.40 6.38 -21.78
C GLU A 176 -7.56 4.96 -22.34
N SER A 177 -6.85 3.98 -21.80
CA SER A 177 -6.88 2.58 -22.25
C SER A 177 -7.26 1.65 -21.09
N PRO A 178 -8.50 1.69 -20.59
CA PRO A 178 -8.95 0.85 -19.50
C PRO A 178 -8.87 -0.63 -19.87
N PHE A 179 -8.67 -1.47 -18.84
CA PHE A 179 -8.56 -2.93 -18.95
C PHE A 179 -7.44 -3.42 -19.89
N SER A 180 -6.44 -2.57 -20.12
CA SER A 180 -5.25 -2.97 -20.87
C SER A 180 -4.43 -4.02 -20.11
N VAL A 181 -3.86 -4.96 -20.87
CA VAL A 181 -2.96 -5.98 -20.35
C VAL A 181 -1.56 -5.75 -20.91
N ILE A 182 -0.62 -5.46 -20.02
CA ILE A 182 0.79 -5.45 -20.36
C ILE A 182 1.30 -6.89 -20.25
N GLY A 183 1.74 -7.47 -21.34
CA GLY A 183 2.14 -8.90 -21.39
C GLY A 183 3.31 -9.22 -20.46
N SER A 184 3.38 -10.45 -19.98
CA SER A 184 4.46 -10.91 -19.11
C SER A 184 5.82 -10.78 -19.78
N GLY A 185 6.84 -10.35 -19.02
CA GLY A 185 8.21 -10.20 -19.51
C GLY A 185 8.43 -9.04 -20.50
N VAL A 186 7.42 -8.20 -20.73
CA VAL A 186 7.54 -7.07 -21.67
C VAL A 186 8.24 -5.89 -20.99
N THR A 187 9.15 -5.25 -21.73
CA THR A 187 9.72 -3.95 -21.36
C THR A 187 9.00 -2.85 -22.15
N CYS A 188 8.26 -2.02 -21.43
CA CYS A 188 7.61 -0.83 -21.97
C CYS A 188 8.53 0.38 -21.80
N LEU A 189 8.94 0.99 -22.90
CA LEU A 189 9.63 2.28 -22.91
C LEU A 189 8.62 3.42 -22.63
N PRO A 190 9.08 4.64 -22.32
CA PRO A 190 8.21 5.79 -22.13
C PRO A 190 7.17 5.92 -23.26
N GLN A 191 5.89 5.98 -22.90
CA GLN A 191 4.82 5.95 -23.90
C GLN A 191 3.48 6.48 -23.34
N ARG A 192 2.62 6.87 -24.25
CA ARG A 192 1.20 7.11 -24.00
C ARG A 192 0.39 6.18 -24.90
N VAL A 193 -0.60 5.53 -24.32
CA VAL A 193 -1.52 4.64 -25.04
C VAL A 193 -2.94 5.19 -24.89
N SER A 194 -3.62 5.33 -26.00
CA SER A 194 -5.01 5.86 -26.06
C SER A 194 -5.88 4.91 -26.88
#